data_fbc3385844bd501531844d6434668c37
#
_entry.id   fbc3385844bd501531844d6434668c37
#
_cell.length_a   1.000
_cell.length_b   1.000
_cell.length_c   1.000
_cell.angle_alpha   90.00
_cell.angle_beta   90.00
_cell.angle_gamma   90.00
#
_symmetry.space_group_name_H-M   'P 1'
#
loop_
_entity.id
_entity.type
_entity.pdbx_description
1 polymer ?
#
loop_
_entity_poly.entity_id
_entity_poly.type
_entity_poly.pdbx_seq_one_letter_code
_entity_poly.pdbx_strand_id
1 'polypeptide(L)'
;MPGLRADQLALYMQDMYKAERESYEEMPTMHDKVFKMVSVNKGAGDKVTQILGAGDLQRHTTEGQDINYKTPVQGWEFLVKYWTYSDGIALSKEAVEDTVKLGNLLKELAATWGTSERVEKETLGSTVFNRGGDLAGEWVFNGTHTGNTDSSGDLLYDSYPLFNVTGNARSTKNGGTYYNSVASLSLTPANFETVYNLATATNNRDERDRIVKNPVDTLLVEPGAELFKARRIVETTNGLPSSQTNDKNVYEGIVSPMAWDYLDDSSAFYVGKKQSKDFQFRIRQKAELRFFRDENNLGYKASINLRMGILIKNWRVWHKGGGSYA
;
A
#
# COMPACT_ATOMS: atom_id res chain seq x y z
N MET A 1 -24.24 -4.60 44.36
CA MET A 1 -25.08 -4.18 43.23
C MET A 1 -25.05 -5.26 42.17
N PRO A 2 -26.11 -5.52 41.40
CA PRO A 2 -26.03 -6.51 40.33
C PRO A 2 -25.03 -5.99 39.28
N GLY A 3 -24.08 -6.84 38.87
CA GLY A 3 -23.16 -6.55 37.78
C GLY A 3 -23.90 -6.12 36.49
N LEU A 4 -23.20 -5.54 35.54
CA LEU A 4 -23.78 -5.12 34.26
C LEU A 4 -24.57 -6.27 33.62
N ARG A 5 -25.81 -5.99 33.23
CA ARG A 5 -26.65 -6.96 32.53
C ARG A 5 -26.19 -7.13 31.07
N ALA A 6 -26.49 -8.26 30.46
CA ALA A 6 -26.10 -8.56 29.08
C ALA A 6 -26.58 -7.50 28.07
N ASP A 7 -27.78 -6.95 28.27
CA ASP A 7 -28.36 -5.88 27.48
C ASP A 7 -27.58 -4.55 27.59
N GLN A 8 -27.06 -4.25 28.78
CA GLN A 8 -26.20 -3.07 28.99
C GLN A 8 -24.83 -3.25 28.32
N LEU A 9 -24.25 -4.45 28.38
CA LEU A 9 -23.02 -4.78 27.66
C LEU A 9 -23.18 -4.62 26.15
N ALA A 10 -24.30 -5.10 25.60
CA ALA A 10 -24.61 -4.95 24.17
C ALA A 10 -24.77 -3.48 23.76
N LEU A 11 -25.40 -2.65 24.60
CA LEU A 11 -25.54 -1.22 24.34
C LEU A 11 -24.19 -0.50 24.35
N TYR A 12 -23.34 -0.80 25.35
CA TYR A 12 -21.98 -0.23 25.40
C TYR A 12 -21.15 -0.65 24.17
N MET A 13 -21.28 -1.89 23.72
CA MET A 13 -20.63 -2.34 22.50
C MET A 13 -21.06 -1.53 21.26
N GLN A 14 -22.37 -1.30 21.10
CA GLN A 14 -22.88 -0.47 19.99
C GLN A 14 -22.32 0.96 20.04
N ASP A 15 -22.32 1.56 21.21
CA ASP A 15 -21.78 2.90 21.43
C ASP A 15 -20.28 2.97 21.16
N MET A 16 -19.52 1.95 21.54
CA MET A 16 -18.09 1.85 21.24
C MET A 16 -17.84 1.72 19.73
N TYR A 17 -18.58 0.85 19.02
CA TYR A 17 -18.45 0.71 17.57
C TYR A 17 -18.76 2.02 16.83
N LYS A 18 -19.77 2.74 17.30
CA LYS A 18 -20.13 4.03 16.72
C LYS A 18 -19.02 5.07 16.93
N ALA A 19 -18.51 5.19 18.16
CA ALA A 19 -17.44 6.13 18.50
C ALA A 19 -16.12 5.81 17.78
N GLU A 20 -15.75 4.54 17.68
CA GLU A 20 -14.59 4.07 16.92
C GLU A 20 -14.72 4.46 15.44
N ARG A 21 -15.89 4.19 14.84
CA ARG A 21 -16.12 4.46 13.43
C ARG A 21 -16.14 5.94 13.10
N GLU A 22 -16.79 6.75 13.93
CA GLU A 22 -16.81 8.21 13.80
C GLU A 22 -15.38 8.78 13.85
N SER A 23 -14.56 8.34 14.80
CA SER A 23 -13.17 8.77 14.92
C SER A 23 -12.28 8.28 13.78
N TYR A 24 -12.49 7.06 13.28
CA TYR A 24 -11.77 6.56 12.10
C TYR A 24 -12.07 7.41 10.85
N GLU A 25 -13.32 7.82 10.65
CA GLU A 25 -13.79 8.57 9.48
C GLU A 25 -13.57 10.09 9.59
N GLU A 26 -13.14 10.60 10.74
CA GLU A 26 -12.95 12.03 10.97
C GLU A 26 -11.99 12.70 10.00
N MET A 27 -10.93 11.99 9.59
CA MET A 27 -9.96 12.48 8.61
C MET A 27 -9.86 11.57 7.39
N PRO A 28 -9.63 12.15 6.21
CA PRO A 28 -9.49 11.38 4.99
C PRO A 28 -8.25 10.48 5.05
N THR A 29 -8.39 9.26 4.55
CA THR A 29 -7.31 8.29 4.41
C THR A 29 -6.62 8.41 3.05
N MET A 30 -5.33 8.07 2.99
CA MET A 30 -4.55 8.09 1.75
C MET A 30 -4.21 6.69 1.25
N HIS A 31 -4.07 5.71 2.16
CA HIS A 31 -3.80 4.33 1.79
C HIS A 31 -4.86 3.75 0.84
N ASP A 32 -6.14 4.09 1.01
CA ASP A 32 -7.24 3.66 0.15
C ASP A 32 -7.26 4.34 -1.23
N LYS A 33 -6.65 5.53 -1.34
CA LYS A 33 -6.48 6.23 -2.62
C LYS A 33 -5.30 5.68 -3.43
N VAL A 34 -4.23 5.27 -2.76
CA VAL A 34 -3.01 4.74 -3.38
C VAL A 34 -3.16 3.25 -3.72
N PHE A 35 -3.61 2.46 -2.75
CA PHE A 35 -3.78 1.01 -2.91
C PHE A 35 -5.19 0.64 -3.34
N LYS A 36 -5.30 -0.48 -4.05
CA LYS A 36 -6.59 -1.14 -4.23
C LYS A 36 -6.94 -1.92 -2.97
N MET A 37 -8.03 -1.53 -2.31
CA MET A 37 -8.52 -2.22 -1.12
C MET A 37 -9.14 -3.58 -1.48
N VAL A 38 -8.73 -4.64 -0.78
CA VAL A 38 -9.23 -6.00 -0.99
C VAL A 38 -9.53 -6.67 0.35
N SER A 39 -10.76 -7.11 0.54
CA SER A 39 -11.13 -7.92 1.72
C SER A 39 -10.91 -9.40 1.42
N VAL A 40 -10.28 -10.13 2.35
CA VAL A 40 -9.93 -11.54 2.21
C VAL A 40 -10.49 -12.33 3.38
N ASN A 41 -11.36 -13.29 3.10
CA ASN A 41 -12.12 -13.98 4.16
C ASN A 41 -11.48 -15.29 4.66
N LYS A 42 -10.47 -15.88 4.02
CA LYS A 42 -9.91 -17.20 4.37
C LYS A 42 -8.42 -17.31 4.09
N GLY A 43 -7.74 -18.22 4.79
CA GLY A 43 -6.36 -18.63 4.58
C GLY A 43 -5.37 -18.06 5.62
N ALA A 44 -4.35 -18.82 6.02
CA ALA A 44 -3.30 -18.37 6.95
C ALA A 44 -2.23 -17.50 6.26
N GLY A 45 -2.04 -17.68 4.97
CA GLY A 45 -1.27 -16.87 4.06
C GLY A 45 -1.83 -17.08 2.66
N ASP A 46 -1.91 -16.01 1.87
CA ASP A 46 -2.31 -16.13 0.48
C ASP A 46 -1.07 -16.26 -0.39
N LYS A 47 -0.82 -17.46 -0.89
CA LYS A 47 0.14 -17.66 -1.96
C LYS A 47 -0.54 -17.30 -3.28
N VAL A 48 -0.08 -16.24 -3.92
CA VAL A 48 -0.61 -15.76 -5.18
C VAL A 48 0.39 -16.03 -6.29
N THR A 49 0.03 -16.89 -7.24
CA THR A 49 0.87 -17.23 -8.38
C THR A 49 0.51 -16.33 -9.56
N GLN A 50 1.50 -15.70 -10.17
CA GLN A 50 1.35 -14.97 -11.42
C GLN A 50 1.37 -15.95 -12.58
N ILE A 51 0.42 -15.84 -13.50
CA ILE A 51 0.39 -16.59 -14.76
C ILE A 51 0.79 -15.62 -15.88
N LEU A 52 1.86 -15.90 -16.58
CA LEU A 52 2.36 -15.08 -17.70
C LEU A 52 1.60 -15.30 -19.00
N GLY A 53 0.57 -16.13 -18.98
CA GLY A 53 -0.23 -16.48 -20.15
C GLY A 53 0.53 -17.40 -21.16
N ALA A 54 -0.10 -17.68 -22.28
CA ALA A 54 0.43 -18.57 -23.32
C ALA A 54 1.27 -17.84 -24.40
N GLY A 55 1.50 -16.55 -24.29
CA GLY A 55 2.20 -15.73 -25.28
C GLY A 55 1.25 -14.98 -26.21
N ASP A 56 1.78 -14.56 -27.36
CA ASP A 56 1.00 -13.77 -28.32
C ASP A 56 0.01 -14.60 -29.09
N LEU A 57 -1.10 -13.97 -29.49
CA LEU A 57 -2.03 -14.56 -30.44
C LEU A 57 -1.32 -14.73 -31.78
N GLN A 58 -1.52 -15.89 -32.39
CA GLN A 58 -1.02 -16.15 -33.73
C GLN A 58 -2.06 -15.74 -34.76
N ARG A 59 -1.61 -15.01 -35.77
CA ARG A 59 -2.44 -14.69 -36.92
C ARG A 59 -2.50 -15.91 -37.83
N HIS A 60 -3.70 -16.38 -38.15
CA HIS A 60 -3.91 -17.37 -39.19
C HIS A 60 -3.69 -16.73 -40.57
N THR A 61 -2.87 -17.34 -41.39
CA THR A 61 -2.52 -16.87 -42.74
C THR A 61 -3.28 -17.64 -43.82
N THR A 62 -3.78 -18.81 -43.47
CA THR A 62 -4.58 -19.70 -44.37
C THR A 62 -5.90 -20.06 -43.72
N GLU A 63 -6.93 -20.20 -44.52
CA GLU A 63 -8.22 -20.68 -44.10
C GLU A 63 -8.10 -22.16 -43.65
N GLY A 64 -8.70 -22.50 -42.49
CA GLY A 64 -8.62 -23.84 -41.91
C GLY A 64 -7.31 -24.18 -41.18
N GLN A 65 -6.45 -23.19 -40.89
CA GLN A 65 -5.22 -23.40 -40.12
C GLN A 65 -5.53 -23.84 -38.69
N ASP A 66 -4.86 -24.88 -38.22
CA ASP A 66 -5.00 -25.39 -36.85
C ASP A 66 -4.56 -24.38 -35.78
N ILE A 67 -5.24 -24.40 -34.63
CA ILE A 67 -4.89 -23.61 -33.47
C ILE A 67 -3.66 -24.22 -32.79
N ASN A 68 -2.61 -23.42 -32.60
CA ASN A 68 -1.46 -23.84 -31.85
C ASN A 68 -1.71 -23.68 -30.34
N TYR A 69 -1.92 -24.78 -29.65
CA TYR A 69 -2.13 -24.84 -28.21
C TYR A 69 -0.79 -24.70 -27.49
N LYS A 70 -0.67 -23.66 -26.66
CA LYS A 70 0.53 -23.37 -25.87
C LYS A 70 0.25 -23.62 -24.39
N THR A 71 1.24 -24.10 -23.67
CA THR A 71 1.16 -24.23 -22.20
C THR A 71 1.38 -22.88 -21.54
N PRO A 72 0.53 -22.47 -20.61
CA PRO A 72 0.76 -21.26 -19.81
C PRO A 72 2.07 -21.37 -19.02
N VAL A 73 2.84 -20.28 -18.97
CA VAL A 73 4.06 -20.21 -18.17
C VAL A 73 3.72 -19.58 -16.83
N GLN A 74 4.13 -20.26 -15.77
CA GLN A 74 4.05 -19.73 -14.41
C GLN A 74 5.10 -18.61 -14.25
N GLY A 75 4.66 -17.47 -13.73
CA GLY A 75 5.51 -16.34 -13.37
C GLY A 75 6.01 -16.42 -11.93
N TRP A 76 6.02 -15.28 -11.27
CA TRP A 76 6.44 -15.15 -9.88
C TRP A 76 5.35 -15.61 -8.92
N GLU A 77 5.77 -16.09 -7.76
CA GLU A 77 4.90 -16.39 -6.64
C GLU A 77 5.06 -15.33 -5.55
N PHE A 78 3.97 -14.98 -4.91
CA PHE A 78 3.94 -13.96 -3.87
C PHE A 78 3.27 -14.55 -2.64
N LEU A 79 3.90 -14.41 -1.49
CA LEU A 79 3.31 -14.72 -0.19
C LEU A 79 2.88 -13.43 0.48
N VAL A 80 1.61 -13.35 0.85
CA VAL A 80 1.09 -12.22 1.64
C VAL A 80 1.21 -12.55 3.10
N LYS A 81 2.02 -11.78 3.83
CA LYS A 81 2.08 -11.80 5.28
C LYS A 81 0.98 -10.90 5.84
N TYR A 82 0.21 -11.42 6.78
CA TYR A 82 -0.81 -10.65 7.50
C TYR A 82 -0.33 -10.39 8.91
N TRP A 83 -0.20 -9.13 9.27
CA TRP A 83 0.12 -8.71 10.63
C TRP A 83 -1.17 -8.53 11.43
N THR A 84 -1.12 -8.92 12.69
CA THR A 84 -2.22 -8.75 13.63
C THR A 84 -1.89 -7.57 14.53
N TYR A 85 -2.79 -6.63 14.59
CA TYR A 85 -2.73 -5.46 15.46
C TYR A 85 -3.84 -5.61 16.49
N SER A 86 -3.50 -5.43 17.76
CA SER A 86 -4.46 -5.55 18.85
C SER A 86 -4.07 -4.63 19.99
N ASP A 87 -5.07 -4.11 20.65
CA ASP A 87 -4.93 -3.35 21.88
C ASP A 87 -6.06 -3.72 22.83
N GLY A 88 -5.91 -3.46 24.13
CA GLY A 88 -6.93 -3.79 25.10
C GLY A 88 -6.71 -3.16 26.46
N ILE A 89 -7.82 -2.93 27.15
CA ILE A 89 -7.83 -2.40 28.51
C ILE A 89 -8.57 -3.37 29.43
N ALA A 90 -8.08 -3.49 30.66
CA ALA A 90 -8.76 -4.21 31.75
C ALA A 90 -9.22 -3.21 32.80
N LEU A 91 -10.49 -3.31 33.19
CA LEU A 91 -11.11 -2.52 34.25
C LEU A 91 -11.45 -3.42 35.42
N SER A 92 -11.06 -3.04 36.62
CA SER A 92 -11.46 -3.78 37.80
C SER A 92 -12.97 -3.68 38.05
N LYS A 93 -13.53 -4.62 38.78
CA LYS A 93 -14.95 -4.62 39.14
C LYS A 93 -15.29 -3.35 39.93
N GLU A 94 -14.45 -2.97 40.88
CA GLU A 94 -14.60 -1.79 41.70
C GLU A 94 -14.58 -0.50 40.85
N ALA A 95 -13.63 -0.39 39.91
CA ALA A 95 -13.55 0.75 39.01
C ALA A 95 -14.82 0.92 38.18
N VAL A 96 -15.44 -0.19 37.74
CA VAL A 96 -16.70 -0.16 36.97
C VAL A 96 -17.89 0.21 37.87
N GLU A 97 -17.93 -0.27 39.12
CA GLU A 97 -19.01 0.03 40.07
C GLU A 97 -18.96 1.50 40.56
N ASP A 98 -17.76 2.04 40.75
CA ASP A 98 -17.54 3.40 41.24
C ASP A 98 -17.60 4.48 40.13
N THR A 99 -17.46 4.08 38.87
CA THR A 99 -17.43 5.01 37.74
C THR A 99 -18.85 5.40 37.30
N VAL A 100 -19.30 6.60 37.65
CA VAL A 100 -20.61 7.15 37.29
C VAL A 100 -20.80 7.31 35.77
N LYS A 101 -19.69 7.41 34.99
CA LYS A 101 -19.72 7.70 33.55
C LYS A 101 -18.98 6.63 32.73
N LEU A 102 -19.12 5.35 33.09
CA LEU A 102 -18.45 4.24 32.39
C LEU A 102 -18.67 4.27 30.87
N GLY A 103 -19.90 4.55 30.42
CA GLY A 103 -20.21 4.64 28.99
C GLY A 103 -19.41 5.72 28.26
N ASN A 104 -19.15 6.86 28.90
CA ASN A 104 -18.33 7.92 28.28
C ASN A 104 -16.86 7.50 28.19
N LEU A 105 -16.31 6.88 29.23
CA LEU A 105 -14.95 6.35 29.23
C LEU A 105 -14.74 5.33 28.11
N LEU A 106 -15.69 4.42 27.94
CA LEU A 106 -15.63 3.39 26.89
C LEU A 106 -15.74 4.01 25.48
N LYS A 107 -16.54 5.07 25.30
CA LYS A 107 -16.63 5.82 24.04
C LYS A 107 -15.33 6.54 23.71
N GLU A 108 -14.73 7.23 24.68
CA GLU A 108 -13.43 7.91 24.50
C GLU A 108 -12.32 6.92 24.14
N LEU A 109 -12.28 5.78 24.82
CA LEU A 109 -11.35 4.70 24.51
C LEU A 109 -11.55 4.18 23.07
N ALA A 110 -12.78 3.91 22.68
CA ALA A 110 -13.10 3.43 21.34
C ALA A 110 -12.74 4.47 20.25
N ALA A 111 -12.96 5.75 20.52
CA ALA A 111 -12.53 6.84 19.63
C ALA A 111 -11.00 6.88 19.46
N THR A 112 -10.25 6.67 20.55
CA THR A 112 -8.79 6.55 20.49
C THR A 112 -8.37 5.37 19.62
N TRP A 113 -9.04 4.23 19.74
CA TRP A 113 -8.77 3.06 18.90
C TRP A 113 -9.10 3.30 17.43
N GLY A 114 -10.15 4.05 17.10
CA GLY A 114 -10.46 4.42 15.72
C GLY A 114 -9.35 5.28 15.09
N THR A 115 -8.81 6.23 15.87
CA THR A 115 -7.63 7.01 15.45
C THR A 115 -6.41 6.09 15.24
N SER A 116 -6.13 5.19 16.19
CA SER A 116 -5.00 4.26 16.10
C SER A 116 -5.14 3.31 14.91
N GLU A 117 -6.32 2.77 14.63
CA GLU A 117 -6.57 1.94 13.44
C GLU A 117 -6.21 2.68 12.15
N ARG A 118 -6.63 3.96 12.05
CA ARG A 118 -6.29 4.79 10.88
C ARG A 118 -4.79 4.99 10.76
N VAL A 119 -4.13 5.39 11.85
CA VAL A 119 -2.67 5.61 11.88
C VAL A 119 -1.91 4.34 11.47
N GLU A 120 -2.28 3.18 11.99
CA GLU A 120 -1.63 1.92 11.65
C GLU A 120 -1.82 1.54 10.17
N LYS A 121 -2.99 1.79 9.59
CA LYS A 121 -3.21 1.55 8.16
C LYS A 121 -2.41 2.50 7.28
N GLU A 122 -2.35 3.78 7.65
CA GLU A 122 -1.54 4.77 6.92
C GLU A 122 -0.05 4.45 7.04
N THR A 123 0.43 4.10 8.23
CA THR A 123 1.82 3.71 8.48
C THR A 123 2.20 2.46 7.70
N LEU A 124 1.36 1.41 7.74
CA LEU A 124 1.63 0.19 6.98
C LEU A 124 1.67 0.49 5.47
N GLY A 125 0.75 1.32 4.96
CA GLY A 125 0.73 1.71 3.55
C GLY A 125 1.95 2.51 3.14
N SER A 126 2.34 3.53 3.90
CA SER A 126 3.49 4.39 3.61
C SER A 126 4.83 3.65 3.71
N THR A 127 4.93 2.63 4.59
CA THR A 127 6.12 1.80 4.74
C THR A 127 6.59 1.18 3.42
N VAL A 128 5.67 0.89 2.49
CA VAL A 128 6.00 0.39 1.14
C VAL A 128 6.87 1.39 0.38
N PHE A 129 6.59 2.67 0.53
CA PHE A 129 7.33 3.75 -0.14
C PHE A 129 8.58 4.13 0.63
N ASN A 130 8.48 4.24 1.95
CA ASN A 130 9.59 4.63 2.83
C ASN A 130 10.70 3.57 2.86
N ARG A 131 10.30 2.27 2.89
CA ARG A 131 11.22 1.12 2.97
C ARG A 131 11.34 0.30 1.69
N GLY A 132 10.74 0.78 0.62
CA GLY A 132 10.74 0.05 -0.66
C GLY A 132 12.12 -0.09 -1.32
N GLY A 133 13.11 0.67 -0.90
CA GLY A 133 14.51 0.57 -1.32
C GLY A 133 15.40 -0.33 -0.44
N ASP A 134 14.91 -0.73 0.72
CA ASP A 134 15.70 -1.48 1.70
C ASP A 134 15.95 -2.93 1.25
N LEU A 135 17.15 -3.43 1.48
CA LEU A 135 17.56 -4.80 1.15
C LEU A 135 17.37 -5.78 2.31
N ALA A 136 17.26 -5.29 3.54
CA ALA A 136 17.08 -6.07 4.75
C ALA A 136 16.13 -5.38 5.72
N GLY A 137 15.56 -6.14 6.66
CA GLY A 137 14.66 -5.61 7.68
C GLY A 137 13.27 -6.24 7.66
N GLU A 138 12.42 -5.88 8.61
CA GLU A 138 11.09 -6.48 8.77
C GLU A 138 10.12 -6.09 7.63
N TRP A 139 10.29 -4.89 7.10
CA TRP A 139 9.36 -4.26 6.14
C TRP A 139 9.86 -4.25 4.70
N VAL A 140 10.76 -5.15 4.35
CA VAL A 140 11.30 -5.26 2.99
C VAL A 140 10.29 -5.97 2.08
N PHE A 141 9.99 -5.36 0.95
CA PHE A 141 9.03 -5.87 -0.05
C PHE A 141 9.76 -6.55 -1.22
N ASN A 142 10.70 -7.42 -0.91
CA ASN A 142 11.45 -8.19 -1.90
C ASN A 142 11.48 -9.69 -1.56
N GLY A 143 12.02 -10.49 -2.43
CA GLY A 143 12.11 -11.93 -2.26
C GLY A 143 13.20 -12.40 -1.30
N THR A 144 14.12 -11.54 -0.83
CA THR A 144 15.18 -11.92 0.10
C THR A 144 14.76 -11.86 1.56
N HIS A 145 13.69 -11.16 1.86
CA HIS A 145 13.20 -10.99 3.22
C HIS A 145 12.42 -12.21 3.69
N THR A 146 12.60 -12.59 4.96
CA THR A 146 11.93 -13.75 5.57
C THR A 146 10.41 -13.72 5.50
N GLY A 147 9.80 -12.53 5.43
CA GLY A 147 8.36 -12.36 5.20
C GLY A 147 7.87 -12.75 3.82
N ASN A 148 8.76 -12.84 2.83
CA ASN A 148 8.46 -13.17 1.44
C ASN A 148 8.96 -14.57 1.04
N THR A 149 9.34 -15.40 2.00
CA THR A 149 9.68 -16.81 1.77
C THR A 149 8.47 -17.69 2.08
N ASP A 150 8.38 -18.84 1.43
CA ASP A 150 7.41 -19.87 1.77
C ASP A 150 7.81 -20.66 3.03
N SER A 151 7.06 -21.68 3.38
CA SER A 151 7.33 -22.55 4.54
C SER A 151 8.64 -23.35 4.40
N SER A 152 9.16 -23.49 3.20
CA SER A 152 10.42 -24.14 2.88
C SER A 152 11.61 -23.18 2.90
N GLY A 153 11.36 -21.88 3.08
CA GLY A 153 12.39 -20.84 3.02
C GLY A 153 12.73 -20.38 1.61
N ASP A 154 12.00 -20.84 0.60
CA ASP A 154 12.24 -20.46 -0.79
C ASP A 154 11.77 -19.02 -1.07
N LEU A 155 12.49 -18.32 -1.93
CA LEU A 155 12.13 -16.97 -2.37
C LEU A 155 10.91 -17.02 -3.28
N LEU A 156 9.86 -16.31 -2.90
CA LEU A 156 8.60 -16.26 -3.64
C LEU A 156 8.54 -15.13 -4.68
N TYR A 157 9.53 -14.26 -4.68
CA TYR A 157 9.69 -13.18 -5.63
C TYR A 157 11.17 -13.03 -5.99
N ASP A 158 11.55 -11.96 -6.70
CA ASP A 158 12.96 -11.69 -6.99
C ASP A 158 13.73 -11.24 -5.72
N SER A 159 15.05 -11.26 -5.77
CA SER A 159 15.94 -10.87 -4.66
C SER A 159 16.15 -9.37 -4.55
N TYR A 160 15.39 -8.56 -5.25
CA TYR A 160 15.59 -7.12 -5.33
C TYR A 160 14.56 -6.33 -4.52
N PRO A 161 14.91 -5.16 -4.01
CA PRO A 161 13.96 -4.27 -3.34
C PRO A 161 12.88 -3.79 -4.31
N LEU A 162 11.75 -3.30 -3.80
CA LEU A 162 10.67 -2.79 -4.63
C LEU A 162 11.17 -1.67 -5.56
N PHE A 163 11.84 -0.65 -4.98
CA PHE A 163 12.48 0.42 -5.74
C PHE A 163 13.94 0.10 -5.99
N ASN A 164 14.27 -0.21 -7.22
CA ASN A 164 15.57 -0.73 -7.60
C ASN A 164 16.25 0.20 -8.61
N VAL A 165 17.53 0.48 -8.37
CA VAL A 165 18.35 1.40 -9.18
C VAL A 165 19.06 0.66 -10.32
N THR A 166 19.63 1.43 -11.26
CA THR A 166 20.34 0.90 -12.44
C THR A 166 21.42 -0.13 -12.10
N GLY A 167 22.15 0.05 -10.98
CA GLY A 167 23.21 -0.88 -10.57
C GLY A 167 22.71 -2.27 -10.14
N ASN A 168 21.41 -2.38 -9.81
CA ASN A 168 20.75 -3.62 -9.37
C ASN A 168 19.52 -3.93 -10.25
N ALA A 169 19.63 -3.74 -11.56
CA ALA A 169 18.48 -3.91 -12.46
C ALA A 169 17.91 -5.35 -12.42
N ARG A 170 16.59 -5.46 -12.42
CA ARG A 170 15.87 -6.74 -12.45
C ARG A 170 15.92 -7.37 -13.82
N SER A 171 16.11 -8.68 -13.85
CA SER A 171 16.00 -9.46 -15.07
C SER A 171 14.59 -9.97 -15.27
N THR A 172 14.06 -9.81 -16.49
CA THR A 172 12.82 -10.47 -16.91
C THR A 172 13.06 -11.94 -17.24
N LYS A 173 11.99 -12.72 -17.38
CA LYS A 173 12.08 -14.13 -17.81
C LYS A 173 12.70 -14.30 -19.21
N ASN A 174 12.68 -13.26 -20.05
CA ASN A 174 13.30 -13.26 -21.39
C ASN A 174 14.70 -12.60 -21.43
N GLY A 175 15.24 -12.17 -20.29
CA GLY A 175 16.61 -11.65 -20.17
C GLY A 175 16.75 -10.13 -20.33
N GLY A 176 15.65 -9.38 -20.53
CA GLY A 176 15.68 -7.93 -20.43
C GLY A 176 15.97 -7.47 -19.00
N THR A 177 16.66 -6.34 -18.83
CA THR A 177 17.02 -5.78 -17.54
C THR A 177 16.37 -4.41 -17.34
N TYR A 178 15.70 -4.20 -16.20
CA TYR A 178 14.91 -3.01 -15.92
C TYR A 178 15.06 -2.58 -14.46
N TYR A 179 14.91 -1.28 -14.23
CA TYR A 179 14.91 -0.67 -12.91
C TYR A 179 13.76 0.34 -12.80
N ASN A 180 13.31 0.67 -11.60
CA ASN A 180 12.20 1.59 -11.41
C ASN A 180 12.52 2.75 -10.46
N SER A 181 13.81 2.99 -10.24
CA SER A 181 14.22 4.04 -9.33
C SER A 181 15.48 4.74 -9.80
N VAL A 182 15.53 6.07 -9.61
CA VAL A 182 16.68 6.91 -9.94
C VAL A 182 17.06 7.70 -8.69
N ALA A 183 18.24 7.38 -8.15
CA ALA A 183 18.75 8.00 -6.93
C ALA A 183 19.10 9.47 -7.11
N SER A 184 19.11 10.22 -5.98
CA SER A 184 19.66 11.58 -5.90
C SER A 184 19.04 12.61 -6.83
N LEU A 185 17.78 12.44 -7.23
CA LEU A 185 17.04 13.42 -8.02
C LEU A 185 16.14 14.28 -7.10
N SER A 186 16.31 15.60 -7.16
CA SER A 186 15.31 16.53 -6.61
C SER A 186 14.12 16.68 -7.58
N LEU A 187 12.94 17.00 -7.07
CA LEU A 187 11.75 17.22 -7.92
C LEU A 187 11.91 18.52 -8.71
N THR A 188 12.26 18.36 -9.98
CA THR A 188 12.32 19.40 -11.01
C THR A 188 11.57 18.91 -12.26
N PRO A 189 11.18 19.77 -13.20
CA PRO A 189 10.50 19.35 -14.43
C PRO A 189 11.29 18.30 -15.23
N ALA A 190 12.60 18.50 -15.40
CA ALA A 190 13.47 17.58 -16.12
C ALA A 190 13.61 16.21 -15.42
N ASN A 191 13.71 16.23 -14.09
CA ASN A 191 13.80 15.01 -13.30
C ASN A 191 12.46 14.26 -13.24
N PHE A 192 11.34 14.99 -13.17
CA PHE A 192 10.01 14.41 -13.32
C PHE A 192 9.88 13.72 -14.69
N GLU A 193 10.27 14.39 -15.77
CA GLU A 193 10.26 13.80 -17.11
C GLU A 193 11.11 12.52 -17.19
N THR A 194 12.28 12.52 -16.57
CA THR A 194 13.15 11.33 -16.51
C THR A 194 12.43 10.13 -15.88
N VAL A 195 11.80 10.31 -14.71
CA VAL A 195 11.09 9.24 -14.02
C VAL A 195 9.79 8.85 -14.74
N TYR A 196 9.09 9.83 -15.32
CA TYR A 196 7.90 9.58 -16.11
C TYR A 196 8.22 8.75 -17.37
N ASN A 197 9.30 9.08 -18.09
CA ASN A 197 9.77 8.33 -19.24
C ASN A 197 10.27 6.93 -18.85
N LEU A 198 10.90 6.79 -17.68
CA LEU A 198 11.26 5.48 -17.12
C LEU A 198 10.01 4.59 -16.94
N ALA A 199 8.92 5.17 -16.44
CA ALA A 199 7.67 4.46 -16.22
C ALA A 199 6.94 4.10 -17.53
N THR A 200 6.85 5.05 -18.46
CA THR A 200 5.98 4.95 -19.65
C THR A 200 6.67 4.46 -20.90
N ALA A 201 7.97 4.69 -21.04
CA ALA A 201 8.74 4.30 -22.23
C ALA A 201 9.66 3.10 -21.97
N THR A 202 10.37 3.06 -20.84
CA THR A 202 11.32 1.99 -20.53
C THR A 202 10.62 0.78 -19.90
N ASN A 203 9.82 1.00 -18.86
CA ASN A 203 9.15 -0.06 -18.09
C ASN A 203 7.74 -0.41 -18.60
N ASN A 204 7.39 0.00 -19.80
CA ASN A 204 6.14 -0.36 -20.46
C ASN A 204 6.16 -1.79 -21.04
N ARG A 205 6.81 -2.71 -20.34
CA ARG A 205 6.99 -4.10 -20.77
C ARG A 205 6.53 -5.08 -19.70
N ASP A 206 6.08 -6.25 -20.16
CA ASP A 206 5.77 -7.38 -19.26
C ASP A 206 7.01 -8.26 -18.99
N GLU A 207 6.81 -9.35 -18.25
CA GLU A 207 7.88 -10.32 -17.93
C GLU A 207 8.37 -11.12 -19.16
N ARG A 208 7.76 -10.91 -20.33
CA ARG A 208 8.19 -11.47 -21.62
C ARG A 208 8.78 -10.42 -22.55
N ASP A 209 9.12 -9.24 -22.03
CA ASP A 209 9.63 -8.07 -22.75
C ASP A 209 8.69 -7.54 -23.84
N ARG A 210 7.42 -7.92 -23.82
CA ARG A 210 6.41 -7.38 -24.73
C ARG A 210 5.99 -6.00 -24.26
N ILE A 211 5.80 -5.09 -25.21
CA ILE A 211 5.29 -3.76 -24.93
C ILE A 211 3.86 -3.85 -24.39
N VAL A 212 3.66 -3.38 -23.18
CA VAL A 212 2.38 -3.28 -22.50
C VAL A 212 2.26 -1.89 -21.92
N LYS A 213 1.16 -1.19 -22.21
CA LYS A 213 0.95 0.16 -21.67
C LYS A 213 1.03 0.14 -20.16
N ASN A 214 1.99 0.88 -19.59
CA ASN A 214 2.05 1.14 -18.15
C ASN A 214 1.35 2.48 -17.88
N PRO A 215 0.11 2.48 -17.37
CA PRO A 215 -0.60 3.72 -17.11
C PRO A 215 -0.01 4.42 -15.87
N VAL A 216 0.21 5.72 -16.01
CA VAL A 216 0.67 6.60 -14.94
C VAL A 216 -0.35 7.73 -14.82
N ASP A 217 -0.84 7.96 -13.60
CA ASP A 217 -1.87 8.96 -13.33
C ASP A 217 -1.59 9.83 -12.10
N THR A 218 -0.56 9.49 -11.32
CA THR A 218 -0.33 10.11 -10.01
C THR A 218 1.14 10.46 -9.81
N LEU A 219 1.38 11.66 -9.27
CA LEU A 219 2.64 12.10 -8.70
C LEU A 219 2.46 12.21 -7.18
N LEU A 220 3.05 11.27 -6.44
CA LEU A 220 2.96 11.20 -4.98
C LEU A 220 4.22 11.81 -4.36
N VAL A 221 4.02 12.70 -3.40
CA VAL A 221 5.09 13.44 -2.72
C VAL A 221 4.78 13.61 -1.24
N GLU A 222 5.79 14.00 -0.46
CA GLU A 222 5.58 14.48 0.90
C GLU A 222 4.81 15.82 0.89
N PRO A 223 3.98 16.10 1.91
CA PRO A 223 3.31 17.40 2.05
C PRO A 223 4.32 18.53 2.30
N GLY A 224 3.91 19.76 1.94
CA GLY A 224 4.75 20.94 2.12
C GLY A 224 5.40 21.42 0.82
N ALA A 225 6.70 21.69 0.84
CA ALA A 225 7.41 22.30 -0.30
C ALA A 225 7.36 21.43 -1.57
N GLU A 226 7.44 20.11 -1.42
CA GLU A 226 7.41 19.17 -2.55
C GLU A 226 6.03 19.12 -3.22
N LEU A 227 4.94 19.23 -2.47
CA LEU A 227 3.59 19.34 -3.03
C LEU A 227 3.42 20.61 -3.87
N PHE A 228 3.96 21.75 -3.39
CA PHE A 228 3.90 22.99 -4.18
C PHE A 228 4.74 22.91 -5.45
N LYS A 229 5.91 22.27 -5.40
CA LYS A 229 6.71 21.98 -6.60
C LYS A 229 5.97 21.08 -7.57
N ALA A 230 5.37 19.97 -7.08
CA ALA A 230 4.58 19.05 -7.87
C ALA A 230 3.42 19.77 -8.58
N ARG A 231 2.64 20.56 -7.85
CA ARG A 231 1.54 21.36 -8.43
C ARG A 231 2.04 22.35 -9.46
N ARG A 232 3.15 23.04 -9.19
CA ARG A 232 3.75 23.98 -10.15
C ARG A 232 4.17 23.30 -11.45
N ILE A 233 4.66 22.05 -11.37
CA ILE A 233 5.05 21.29 -12.55
C ILE A 233 3.81 20.87 -13.35
N VAL A 234 2.74 20.43 -12.71
CA VAL A 234 1.65 19.68 -13.37
C VAL A 234 0.37 20.49 -13.54
N GLU A 235 0.14 21.55 -12.73
CA GLU A 235 -1.11 22.34 -12.74
C GLU A 235 -0.92 23.72 -13.38
N THR A 236 0.33 24.17 -13.62
CA THR A 236 0.58 25.49 -14.21
C THR A 236 0.42 25.43 -15.72
N THR A 237 -0.39 26.34 -16.27
CA THR A 237 -0.67 26.40 -17.71
C THR A 237 0.45 27.09 -18.50
N ASN A 238 1.08 28.11 -17.90
CA ASN A 238 2.18 28.85 -18.55
C ASN A 238 3.53 28.24 -18.19
N GLY A 239 4.53 28.45 -19.04
CA GLY A 239 5.87 27.91 -18.86
C GLY A 239 6.49 28.20 -17.50
N LEU A 240 7.34 27.28 -17.06
CA LEU A 240 8.04 27.36 -15.78
C LEU A 240 8.97 28.60 -15.74
N PRO A 241 9.26 29.17 -14.55
CA PRO A 241 9.97 30.44 -14.39
C PRO A 241 11.38 30.52 -15.03
N SER A 242 11.91 29.39 -15.49
CA SER A 242 13.23 29.31 -16.16
C SER A 242 13.17 29.32 -17.68
N SER A 243 11.98 29.28 -18.26
CA SER A 243 11.76 29.32 -19.70
C SER A 243 11.15 30.66 -20.12
N GLN A 244 11.36 31.03 -21.37
CA GLN A 244 10.86 32.29 -21.93
C GLN A 244 9.32 32.36 -21.79
N THR A 245 8.83 33.53 -21.51
CA THR A 245 7.52 33.91 -20.95
C THR A 245 6.27 33.50 -21.72
N ASN A 246 6.33 32.68 -22.76
CA ASN A 246 5.17 32.33 -23.58
C ASN A 246 5.09 30.84 -23.97
N ASP A 247 5.96 29.97 -23.42
CA ASP A 247 5.89 28.55 -23.71
C ASP A 247 4.80 27.88 -22.87
N LYS A 248 3.94 27.13 -23.54
CA LYS A 248 2.94 26.28 -22.84
C LYS A 248 3.63 25.19 -22.04
N ASN A 249 3.16 24.99 -20.81
CA ASN A 249 3.65 23.89 -19.98
C ASN A 249 3.24 22.53 -20.59
N VAL A 250 4.23 21.76 -21.03
CA VAL A 250 4.01 20.44 -21.65
C VAL A 250 3.61 19.36 -20.64
N TYR A 251 3.79 19.62 -19.34
CA TYR A 251 3.46 18.68 -18.28
C TYR A 251 2.07 18.89 -17.68
N GLU A 252 1.34 19.93 -18.14
CA GLU A 252 0.00 20.25 -17.65
C GLU A 252 -0.95 19.04 -17.76
N GLY A 253 -1.51 18.62 -16.63
CA GLY A 253 -2.54 17.57 -16.59
C GLY A 253 -2.07 16.14 -16.92
N ILE A 254 -0.76 15.89 -17.10
CA ILE A 254 -0.24 14.55 -17.39
C ILE A 254 -0.52 13.59 -16.22
N VAL A 255 -0.32 14.06 -14.98
CA VAL A 255 -0.58 13.31 -13.74
C VAL A 255 -1.24 14.22 -12.71
N SER A 256 -1.87 13.64 -11.69
CA SER A 256 -2.45 14.38 -10.57
C SER A 256 -1.48 14.39 -9.39
N PRO A 257 -1.10 15.56 -8.85
CA PRO A 257 -0.25 15.64 -7.67
C PRO A 257 -1.04 15.21 -6.42
N MET A 258 -0.42 14.41 -5.57
CA MET A 258 -0.99 13.88 -4.34
C MET A 258 0.05 13.94 -3.22
N ALA A 259 -0.35 14.44 -2.04
CA ALA A 259 0.52 14.42 -0.88
C ALA A 259 0.10 13.32 0.09
N TRP A 260 1.08 12.72 0.78
CA TRP A 260 0.84 11.75 1.83
C TRP A 260 1.69 12.07 3.05
N ASP A 261 1.03 12.37 4.18
CA ASP A 261 1.66 12.86 5.41
C ASP A 261 2.59 11.84 6.09
N TYR A 262 2.47 10.56 5.75
CA TYR A 262 3.25 9.47 6.32
C TYR A 262 4.49 9.10 5.50
N LEU A 263 4.83 9.87 4.46
CA LEU A 263 6.11 9.74 3.78
C LEU A 263 7.20 10.41 4.61
N ASP A 264 8.34 9.73 4.80
CA ASP A 264 9.45 10.18 5.65
C ASP A 264 10.66 10.74 4.88
N ASP A 265 10.64 10.69 3.54
CA ASP A 265 11.72 11.17 2.69
C ASP A 265 11.27 12.37 1.86
N SER A 266 11.56 13.57 2.36
CA SER A 266 11.21 14.84 1.70
C SER A 266 11.92 15.08 0.38
N SER A 267 12.96 14.32 0.06
CA SER A 267 13.68 14.42 -1.21
C SER A 267 13.17 13.44 -2.27
N ALA A 268 12.30 12.52 -1.89
CA ALA A 268 11.74 11.52 -2.79
C ALA A 268 10.40 11.96 -3.40
N PHE A 269 10.17 11.54 -4.63
CA PHE A 269 8.88 11.63 -5.29
C PHE A 269 8.59 10.32 -6.02
N TYR A 270 7.31 10.00 -6.14
CA TYR A 270 6.88 8.74 -6.73
C TYR A 270 5.89 9.00 -7.88
N VAL A 271 6.12 8.33 -8.99
CA VAL A 271 5.30 8.43 -10.21
C VAL A 271 4.69 7.06 -10.49
N GLY A 272 3.37 6.97 -10.59
CA GLY A 272 2.75 5.67 -10.76
C GLY A 272 1.25 5.72 -10.96
N LYS A 273 0.61 4.57 -10.78
CA LYS A 273 -0.83 4.39 -10.89
C LYS A 273 -1.46 4.09 -9.54
N LYS A 274 -2.35 4.97 -9.11
CA LYS A 274 -3.20 4.74 -7.94
C LYS A 274 -4.19 3.59 -8.18
N GLN A 275 -4.59 2.91 -7.10
CA GLN A 275 -5.59 1.83 -7.08
C GLN A 275 -5.36 0.72 -8.12
N SER A 276 -4.08 0.44 -8.42
CA SER A 276 -3.73 -0.65 -9.32
C SER A 276 -4.14 -2.01 -8.74
N LYS A 277 -4.65 -2.90 -9.60
CA LYS A 277 -4.96 -4.30 -9.23
C LYS A 277 -3.73 -5.09 -8.77
N ASP A 278 -2.54 -4.62 -9.12
CA ASP A 278 -1.27 -5.24 -8.79
C ASP A 278 -0.63 -4.67 -7.52
N PHE A 279 -1.26 -3.63 -6.94
CA PHE A 279 -0.82 -2.94 -5.73
C PHE A 279 -1.97 -2.88 -4.73
N GLN A 280 -2.06 -3.90 -3.85
CA GLN A 280 -3.23 -4.16 -3.03
C GLN A 280 -2.95 -4.00 -1.53
N PHE A 281 -3.84 -3.31 -0.85
CA PHE A 281 -3.94 -3.34 0.60
C PHE A 281 -5.03 -4.37 0.98
N ARG A 282 -4.65 -5.40 1.70
CA ARG A 282 -5.51 -6.53 2.01
C ARG A 282 -5.94 -6.51 3.46
N ILE A 283 -7.23 -6.47 3.70
CA ILE A 283 -7.84 -6.58 5.01
C ILE A 283 -8.35 -7.99 5.18
N ARG A 284 -7.71 -8.75 6.08
CA ARG A 284 -8.14 -10.10 6.42
C ARG A 284 -9.21 -10.12 7.50
N GLN A 285 -9.07 -9.23 8.49
CA GLN A 285 -10.03 -9.03 9.56
C GLN A 285 -10.17 -7.53 9.77
N LYS A 286 -11.40 -7.03 9.63
CA LYS A 286 -11.73 -5.66 9.99
C LYS A 286 -11.57 -5.48 11.50
N ALA A 287 -11.48 -4.24 11.97
CA ALA A 287 -11.48 -3.95 13.38
C ALA A 287 -12.67 -4.62 14.07
N GLU A 288 -12.38 -5.47 15.03
CA GLU A 288 -13.36 -6.17 15.86
C GLU A 288 -13.16 -5.72 17.29
N LEU A 289 -14.16 -5.03 17.82
CA LEU A 289 -14.22 -4.62 19.21
C LEU A 289 -14.88 -5.71 20.03
N ARG A 290 -14.33 -5.98 21.21
CA ARG A 290 -14.90 -6.91 22.18
C ARG A 290 -14.93 -6.26 23.54
N PHE A 291 -16.05 -6.41 24.25
CA PHE A 291 -16.20 -6.02 25.62
C PHE A 291 -16.85 -7.18 26.38
N PHE A 292 -16.16 -7.73 27.36
CA PHE A 292 -16.62 -8.93 28.08
C PHE A 292 -16.16 -8.89 29.55
N ARG A 293 -16.85 -9.67 30.36
CA ARG A 293 -16.47 -9.89 31.75
C ARG A 293 -15.47 -11.02 31.82
N ASP A 294 -14.37 -10.78 32.54
CA ASP A 294 -13.41 -11.82 32.89
C ASP A 294 -13.89 -12.61 34.10
N GLU A 295 -14.08 -13.89 33.95
CA GLU A 295 -14.59 -14.77 35.04
C GLU A 295 -13.54 -15.02 36.12
N ASN A 296 -12.24 -14.87 35.85
CA ASN A 296 -11.19 -15.13 36.81
C ASN A 296 -11.06 -14.05 37.88
N ASN A 297 -11.20 -12.77 37.49
CA ASN A 297 -11.04 -11.63 38.40
C ASN A 297 -12.30 -10.76 38.51
N LEU A 298 -13.42 -11.24 37.90
CA LEU A 298 -14.71 -10.54 37.86
C LEU A 298 -14.66 -9.12 37.25
N GLY A 299 -13.51 -8.71 36.72
CA GLY A 299 -13.32 -7.45 36.01
C GLY A 299 -13.91 -7.46 34.62
N TYR A 300 -13.79 -6.35 33.92
CA TYR A 300 -14.23 -6.18 32.54
C TYR A 300 -13.04 -5.92 31.65
N LYS A 301 -13.07 -6.47 30.43
CA LYS A 301 -12.03 -6.28 29.42
C LYS A 301 -12.64 -5.76 28.14
N ALA A 302 -12.03 -4.72 27.58
CA ALA A 302 -12.33 -4.22 26.26
C ALA A 302 -11.09 -4.42 25.37
N SER A 303 -11.28 -4.85 24.15
CA SER A 303 -10.17 -5.04 23.20
C SER A 303 -10.60 -4.75 21.76
N ILE A 304 -9.64 -4.33 20.96
CA ILE A 304 -9.73 -4.22 19.51
C ILE A 304 -8.74 -5.16 18.86
N ASN A 305 -9.11 -5.76 17.74
CA ASN A 305 -8.23 -6.63 16.96
C ASN A 305 -8.51 -6.46 15.47
N LEU A 306 -7.45 -6.32 14.67
CA LEU A 306 -7.53 -6.24 13.21
C LEU A 306 -6.35 -6.99 12.57
N ARG A 307 -6.52 -7.45 11.33
CA ARG A 307 -5.46 -8.13 10.58
C ARG A 307 -5.40 -7.59 9.15
N MET A 308 -4.24 -7.15 8.75
CA MET A 308 -4.01 -6.54 7.44
C MET A 308 -2.64 -6.90 6.88
N GLY A 309 -2.48 -6.72 5.57
CA GLY A 309 -1.23 -6.98 4.86
C GLY A 309 -1.22 -6.32 3.49
N ILE A 310 -0.07 -6.34 2.84
CA ILE A 310 0.12 -5.72 1.53
C ILE A 310 0.55 -6.78 0.52
N LEU A 311 0.01 -6.69 -0.69
CA LEU A 311 0.40 -7.51 -1.83
C LEU A 311 0.82 -6.61 -2.99
N ILE A 312 2.06 -6.80 -3.44
CA ILE A 312 2.62 -6.15 -4.62
C ILE A 312 2.92 -7.25 -5.64
N LYS A 313 2.19 -7.26 -6.75
CA LYS A 313 2.35 -8.25 -7.82
C LYS A 313 3.25 -7.77 -8.95
N ASN A 314 3.35 -6.46 -9.11
CA ASN A 314 4.12 -5.85 -10.18
C ASN A 314 4.82 -4.59 -9.67
N TRP A 315 6.13 -4.64 -9.64
CA TRP A 315 6.99 -3.54 -9.21
C TRP A 315 6.93 -2.32 -10.16
N ARG A 316 6.51 -2.51 -11.41
CA ARG A 316 6.42 -1.46 -12.43
C ARG A 316 5.26 -0.48 -12.22
N VAL A 317 4.42 -0.70 -11.21
CA VAL A 317 3.29 0.18 -10.91
C VAL A 317 3.75 1.55 -10.41
N TRP A 318 4.82 1.56 -9.60
CA TRP A 318 5.38 2.78 -9.03
C TRP A 318 6.86 2.92 -9.33
N HIS A 319 7.27 4.14 -9.59
CA HIS A 319 8.65 4.52 -9.87
C HIS A 319 9.08 5.61 -8.90
N LYS A 320 10.30 5.52 -8.37
CA LYS A 320 10.84 6.47 -7.40
C LYS A 320 11.89 7.37 -8.07
N GLY A 321 11.79 8.67 -7.84
CA GLY A 321 12.85 9.64 -8.11
C GLY A 321 13.35 10.26 -6.81
N GLY A 322 14.65 10.43 -6.69
CA GLY A 322 15.25 11.03 -5.50
C GLY A 322 15.32 10.09 -4.29
N GLY A 323 15.64 10.69 -3.16
CA GLY A 323 15.80 9.98 -1.89
C GLY A 323 17.11 9.24 -1.74
N SER A 324 17.34 8.75 -0.53
CA SER A 324 18.44 7.85 -0.22
C SER A 324 18.02 6.39 -0.44
N TYR A 325 18.99 5.57 -0.79
CA TYR A 325 18.88 4.12 -0.84
C TYR A 325 19.86 3.56 0.19
N ALA A 326 19.36 2.76 1.11
CA ALA A 326 20.19 2.10 2.12
C ALA A 326 21.04 0.97 1.50
#